data_8bb90c5c39e4d090ec6dba3d51487285
#
_entry.id   8bb90c5c39e4d090ec6dba3d51487285
#
_cell.length_a   1.000
_cell.length_b   1.000
_cell.length_c   1.000
_cell.angle_alpha   90.00
_cell.angle_beta   90.00
_cell.angle_gamma   90.00
#
_symmetry.space_group_name_H-M   'P 1'
#
loop_
_entity.id
_entity.type
_entity.pdbx_description
1 polymer ?
#
loop_
_entity_poly.entity_id
_entity_poly.type
_entity_poly.pdbx_seq_one_letter_code
_entity_poly.pdbx_strand_id
1 'polypeptide(L)'
;MLKNGVISDTAKRAIAGMMKLAPSITAFGNMNPTSYLRLVPHQEAPTNVCWGDRNRSVLVRVPLGWASKTDLCKQANPNEQKSAYDTHQKQTVEMRSPDASANVYLLMAGLCVACRHGFSLKDGLAVAEKTYVNVNIHKKENSKILKKLDTLPDSCAASAECLQKQRKVY
;
A
#
# COMPACT_ATOMS: atom_id res chain seq x y z
N MET A 1 -5.24 -3.71 12.85
CA MET A 1 -5.29 -4.00 11.39
C MET A 1 -6.20 -5.18 11.08
N LEU A 2 -6.04 -6.32 11.69
CA LEU A 2 -6.94 -7.45 11.54
C LEU A 2 -7.95 -7.52 12.68
N LYS A 3 -9.18 -7.93 12.35
CA LYS A 3 -10.21 -8.29 13.32
C LYS A 3 -10.67 -9.71 12.96
N ASN A 4 -10.49 -10.65 13.88
CA ASN A 4 -10.80 -12.08 13.65
C ASN A 4 -10.09 -12.69 12.41
N GLY A 5 -8.84 -12.31 12.15
CA GLY A 5 -8.07 -12.79 10.99
C GLY A 5 -8.41 -12.13 9.65
N VAL A 6 -9.34 -11.16 9.63
CA VAL A 6 -9.77 -10.41 8.44
C VAL A 6 -9.33 -8.95 8.59
N ILE A 7 -8.96 -8.31 7.47
CA ILE A 7 -8.58 -6.90 7.45
C ILE A 7 -9.78 -6.07 7.92
N SER A 8 -9.55 -5.24 8.95
CA SER A 8 -10.60 -4.41 9.57
C SER A 8 -11.07 -3.28 8.65
N ASP A 9 -12.29 -2.81 8.83
CA ASP A 9 -12.82 -1.66 8.10
C ASP A 9 -11.97 -0.40 8.32
N THR A 10 -11.41 -0.22 9.52
CA THR A 10 -10.47 0.86 9.81
C THR A 10 -9.24 0.79 8.90
N ALA A 11 -8.64 -0.40 8.74
CA ALA A 11 -7.51 -0.59 7.84
C ALA A 11 -7.90 -0.37 6.37
N LYS A 12 -9.06 -0.89 5.95
CA LYS A 12 -9.59 -0.66 4.59
C LYS A 12 -9.81 0.82 4.29
N ARG A 13 -10.34 1.60 5.24
CA ARG A 13 -10.49 3.06 5.08
C ARG A 13 -9.14 3.77 4.95
N ALA A 14 -8.15 3.43 5.77
CA ALA A 14 -6.81 3.98 5.65
C ALA A 14 -6.21 3.66 4.27
N ILE A 15 -6.32 2.42 3.81
CA ILE A 15 -5.88 1.99 2.46
C ILE A 15 -6.63 2.76 1.37
N ALA A 16 -7.93 2.98 1.50
CA ALA A 16 -8.71 3.77 0.53
C ALA A 16 -8.14 5.18 0.36
N GLY A 17 -7.74 5.84 1.44
CA GLY A 17 -7.07 7.12 1.38
C GLY A 17 -5.72 7.06 0.66
N MET A 18 -4.93 6.02 0.95
CA MET A 18 -3.68 5.76 0.22
C MET A 18 -3.95 5.57 -1.30
N MET A 19 -4.99 4.83 -1.68
CA MET A 19 -5.36 4.64 -3.09
C MET A 19 -5.74 5.97 -3.75
N LYS A 20 -6.54 6.80 -3.10
CA LYS A 20 -6.95 8.11 -3.61
C LYS A 20 -5.79 9.08 -3.79
N LEU A 21 -4.82 9.07 -2.88
CA LEU A 21 -3.70 9.99 -2.88
C LEU A 21 -2.39 9.38 -3.43
N ALA A 22 -2.39 8.11 -3.86
CA ALA A 22 -1.20 7.45 -4.37
C ALA A 22 -0.46 8.25 -5.47
N PRO A 23 -1.14 8.82 -6.47
CA PRO A 23 -0.46 9.62 -7.49
C PRO A 23 0.28 10.83 -6.93
N SER A 24 -0.27 11.53 -5.94
CA SER A 24 0.37 12.70 -5.33
C SER A 24 1.46 12.33 -4.33
N ILE A 25 1.33 11.21 -3.62
CA ILE A 25 2.35 10.70 -2.71
C ILE A 25 3.64 10.36 -3.47
N THR A 26 3.53 10.00 -4.75
CA THR A 26 4.69 9.74 -5.62
C THR A 26 5.65 10.95 -5.67
N ALA A 27 5.14 12.19 -5.57
CA ALA A 27 5.98 13.40 -5.51
C ALA A 27 6.89 13.46 -4.27
N PHE A 28 6.52 12.80 -3.17
CA PHE A 28 7.32 12.72 -1.95
C PHE A 28 8.20 11.48 -1.89
N GLY A 29 7.75 10.41 -2.52
CA GLY A 29 8.37 9.10 -2.47
C GLY A 29 9.36 8.80 -3.59
N ASN A 30 9.29 9.54 -4.71
CA ASN A 30 10.05 9.32 -5.94
C ASN A 30 10.51 10.68 -6.49
N MET A 31 11.54 11.27 -5.86
CA MET A 31 11.91 12.68 -6.06
C MET A 31 12.86 12.93 -7.23
N ASN A 32 13.48 11.88 -7.77
CA ASN A 32 14.44 12.00 -8.86
C ASN A 32 13.85 11.45 -10.18
N PRO A 33 14.24 11.99 -11.34
CA PRO A 33 13.84 11.43 -12.62
C PRO A 33 14.15 9.94 -12.78
N THR A 34 15.26 9.48 -12.19
CA THR A 34 15.68 8.07 -12.22
C THR A 34 14.72 7.16 -11.45
N SER A 35 13.97 7.67 -10.47
CA SER A 35 12.94 6.91 -9.76
C SER A 35 11.88 6.36 -10.71
N TYR A 36 11.58 7.10 -11.78
CA TYR A 36 10.54 6.73 -12.77
C TYR A 36 11.01 5.70 -13.77
N LEU A 37 12.32 5.45 -13.88
CA LEU A 37 12.86 4.30 -14.62
C LEU A 37 12.54 2.97 -13.92
N ARG A 38 12.32 3.02 -12.61
CA ARG A 38 11.89 1.88 -11.80
C ARG A 38 10.36 1.70 -11.82
N LEU A 39 9.60 2.81 -11.94
CA LEU A 39 8.14 2.81 -12.00
C LEU A 39 7.64 2.52 -13.43
N VAL A 40 8.06 1.39 -13.97
CA VAL A 40 7.66 0.93 -15.31
C VAL A 40 7.06 -0.48 -15.21
N PRO A 41 6.15 -0.85 -16.13
CA PRO A 41 5.54 -2.18 -16.12
C PRO A 41 6.58 -3.30 -16.10
N HIS A 42 6.26 -4.39 -15.40
CA HIS A 42 7.11 -5.60 -15.28
C HIS A 42 8.42 -5.43 -14.49
N GLN A 43 8.61 -4.31 -13.80
CA GLN A 43 9.68 -4.14 -12.83
C GLN A 43 9.18 -4.45 -11.40
N GLU A 44 10.06 -4.40 -10.42
CA GLU A 44 9.72 -4.73 -9.02
C GLU A 44 8.73 -3.75 -8.39
N ALA A 45 8.76 -2.48 -8.79
CA ALA A 45 7.85 -1.47 -8.28
C ALA A 45 6.51 -1.52 -9.02
N PRO A 46 5.40 -1.59 -8.28
CA PRO A 46 4.07 -1.58 -8.88
C PRO A 46 3.73 -0.19 -9.43
N THR A 47 3.11 -0.15 -10.59
CA THR A 47 2.70 1.08 -11.28
C THR A 47 1.20 1.33 -11.22
N ASN A 48 0.41 0.35 -10.82
CA ASN A 48 -1.05 0.43 -10.80
C ASN A 48 -1.57 0.68 -9.39
N VAL A 49 -2.57 1.55 -9.30
CA VAL A 49 -3.21 1.94 -8.05
C VAL A 49 -4.16 0.86 -7.58
N CYS A 50 -3.63 -0.09 -6.82
CA CYS A 50 -4.39 -1.20 -6.25
C CYS A 50 -3.74 -1.69 -4.95
N TRP A 51 -4.49 -2.46 -4.17
CA TRP A 51 -3.99 -3.06 -2.95
C TRP A 51 -4.41 -4.53 -2.83
N GLY A 52 -3.72 -5.28 -2.01
CA GLY A 52 -4.06 -6.68 -1.79
C GLY A 52 -3.39 -7.28 -0.57
N ASP A 53 -3.98 -8.38 -0.10
CA ASP A 53 -3.43 -9.17 0.98
C ASP A 53 -2.42 -10.18 0.42
N ARG A 54 -1.18 -10.16 0.95
CA ARG A 54 -0.07 -11.05 0.57
C ARG A 54 0.26 -11.07 -0.93
N ASN A 55 -0.19 -10.07 -1.66
CA ASN A 55 -0.01 -9.94 -3.11
C ASN A 55 1.20 -9.05 -3.44
N ARG A 56 2.20 -9.60 -4.12
CA ARG A 56 3.41 -8.86 -4.51
C ARG A 56 3.24 -7.97 -5.75
N SER A 57 2.15 -8.12 -6.48
CA SER A 57 1.91 -7.33 -7.71
C SER A 57 1.19 -6.01 -7.48
N VAL A 58 0.77 -5.70 -6.25
CA VAL A 58 -0.03 -4.50 -5.92
C VAL A 58 0.82 -3.37 -5.33
N LEU A 59 0.30 -2.14 -5.40
CA LEU A 59 0.94 -0.95 -4.89
C LEU A 59 0.97 -0.91 -3.35
N VAL A 60 -0.17 -1.18 -2.72
CA VAL A 60 -0.24 -1.28 -1.26
C VAL A 60 -0.47 -2.72 -0.88
N ARG A 61 0.48 -3.30 -0.17
CA ARG A 61 0.45 -4.68 0.26
C ARG A 61 0.17 -4.78 1.75
N VAL A 62 -0.75 -5.66 2.11
CA VAL A 62 -0.84 -6.20 3.47
C VAL A 62 0.07 -7.43 3.50
N PRO A 63 1.23 -7.37 4.17
CA PRO A 63 2.18 -8.48 4.20
C PRO A 63 1.61 -9.66 4.98
N LEU A 64 2.28 -10.80 4.93
CA LEU A 64 1.97 -11.96 5.77
C LEU A 64 1.85 -11.49 7.22
N GLY A 65 0.62 -11.41 7.68
CA GLY A 65 0.33 -10.96 9.02
C GLY A 65 0.98 -11.92 10.02
N TRP A 66 1.52 -11.39 11.07
CA TRP A 66 2.03 -12.13 12.22
C TRP A 66 0.90 -12.86 13.01
N ALA A 67 -0.30 -12.92 12.42
CA ALA A 67 -1.44 -13.66 12.95
C ALA A 67 -1.32 -15.16 12.63
N SER A 68 -0.16 -15.75 12.90
CA SER A 68 -0.05 -17.20 12.96
C SER A 68 -0.83 -17.68 14.19
N LYS A 69 -1.75 -18.62 14.00
CA LYS A 69 -2.40 -19.34 15.12
C LYS A 69 -1.41 -20.24 15.85
N THR A 70 -0.20 -20.41 15.30
CA THR A 70 0.85 -21.27 15.77
C THR A 70 2.03 -20.42 16.18
N ASP A 71 2.51 -20.56 17.40
CA ASP A 71 3.77 -19.97 17.84
C ASP A 71 4.91 -20.72 17.16
N LEU A 72 5.42 -20.16 16.07
CA LEU A 72 6.51 -20.76 15.30
C LEU A 72 7.82 -20.85 16.09
N CYS A 73 8.06 -19.90 17.01
CA CYS A 73 9.24 -19.94 17.87
C CYS A 73 9.17 -21.15 18.80
N LYS A 74 8.01 -21.38 19.42
CA LYS A 74 7.79 -22.55 20.27
C LYS A 74 7.80 -23.86 19.48
N GLN A 75 7.35 -23.83 18.22
CA GLN A 75 7.41 -25.01 17.36
C GLN A 75 8.85 -25.34 16.95
N ALA A 76 9.67 -24.33 16.67
CA ALA A 76 11.09 -24.51 16.33
C ALA A 76 11.95 -24.84 17.56
N ASN A 77 11.60 -24.29 18.72
CA ASN A 77 12.26 -24.53 20.01
C ASN A 77 11.23 -24.86 21.09
N PRO A 78 10.90 -26.13 21.31
CA PRO A 78 9.90 -26.54 22.29
C PRO A 78 10.21 -26.12 23.73
N ASN A 79 11.50 -25.87 24.04
CA ASN A 79 11.95 -25.45 25.38
C ASN A 79 11.81 -23.93 25.58
N GLU A 80 11.44 -23.16 24.54
CA GLU A 80 11.26 -21.74 24.67
C GLU A 80 10.02 -21.42 25.50
N GLN A 81 10.22 -20.60 26.52
CA GLN A 81 9.13 -20.07 27.31
C GLN A 81 8.34 -19.07 26.46
N LYS A 82 7.07 -18.86 26.80
CA LYS A 82 6.13 -18.02 26.08
C LYS A 82 6.79 -16.75 25.53
N SER A 83 6.64 -16.50 24.22
CA SER A 83 7.13 -15.29 23.59
C SER A 83 6.65 -14.04 24.35
N ALA A 84 7.59 -13.17 24.73
CA ALA A 84 7.29 -11.91 25.39
C ALA A 84 6.60 -10.88 24.45
N TYR A 85 6.49 -11.19 23.16
CA TYR A 85 5.98 -10.26 22.15
C TYR A 85 4.57 -10.65 21.71
N ASP A 86 3.63 -9.72 21.86
CA ASP A 86 2.33 -9.81 21.20
C ASP A 86 2.46 -9.49 19.71
N THR A 87 2.56 -10.55 18.89
CA THR A 87 2.69 -10.43 17.44
C THR A 87 1.43 -9.87 16.76
N HIS A 88 0.28 -9.88 17.43
CA HIS A 88 -0.96 -9.34 16.90
C HIS A 88 -0.94 -7.81 16.77
N GLN A 89 -0.07 -7.12 17.51
CA GLN A 89 0.04 -5.65 17.46
C GLN A 89 0.97 -5.14 16.34
N LYS A 90 1.74 -6.01 15.69
CA LYS A 90 2.75 -5.62 14.69
C LYS A 90 2.28 -5.74 13.24
N GLN A 91 0.99 -5.60 13.01
CA GLN A 91 0.43 -5.65 11.66
C GLN A 91 0.64 -4.32 10.95
N THR A 92 1.21 -4.38 9.76
CA THR A 92 1.55 -3.22 8.94
C THR A 92 0.90 -3.30 7.58
N VAL A 93 0.82 -2.16 6.92
CA VAL A 93 0.54 -2.01 5.49
C VAL A 93 1.76 -1.35 4.89
N GLU A 94 2.22 -1.81 3.74
CA GLU A 94 3.36 -1.22 3.05
C GLU A 94 2.96 -0.58 1.74
N MET A 95 3.42 0.63 1.48
CA MET A 95 3.38 1.27 0.17
C MET A 95 4.69 0.98 -0.56
N ARG A 96 4.62 0.48 -1.80
CA ARG A 96 5.75 -0.12 -2.50
C ARG A 96 6.34 0.74 -3.62
N SER A 97 5.75 1.91 -3.91
CA SER A 97 6.30 2.83 -4.92
C SER A 97 7.51 3.64 -4.46
N PRO A 98 7.60 4.12 -3.21
CA PRO A 98 8.72 4.95 -2.79
C PRO A 98 10.08 4.26 -2.93
N ASP A 99 11.12 5.03 -3.16
CA ASP A 99 12.51 4.57 -3.23
C ASP A 99 13.44 5.35 -2.31
N ALA A 100 14.74 5.09 -2.40
CA ALA A 100 15.75 5.71 -1.54
C ALA A 100 15.91 7.22 -1.76
N SER A 101 15.35 7.80 -2.83
CA SER A 101 15.34 9.26 -3.06
C SER A 101 14.27 10.00 -2.25
N ALA A 102 13.37 9.25 -1.59
CA ALA A 102 12.25 9.83 -0.86
C ALA A 102 12.69 10.82 0.22
N ASN A 103 11.98 11.94 0.31
CA ASN A 103 12.03 12.74 1.53
C ASN A 103 11.18 12.05 2.60
N VAL A 104 11.85 11.38 3.53
CA VAL A 104 11.20 10.52 4.53
C VAL A 104 10.17 11.29 5.37
N TYR A 105 10.47 12.53 5.74
CA TYR A 105 9.55 13.36 6.54
C TYR A 105 8.29 13.73 5.77
N LEU A 106 8.44 14.19 4.53
CA LEU A 106 7.30 14.52 3.67
C LEU A 106 6.50 13.27 3.30
N LEU A 107 7.18 12.16 3.02
CA LEU A 107 6.51 10.89 2.71
C LEU A 107 5.68 10.40 3.90
N MET A 108 6.23 10.41 5.12
CA MET A 108 5.50 10.03 6.33
C MET A 108 4.31 10.94 6.58
N ALA A 109 4.50 12.27 6.46
CA ALA A 109 3.41 13.24 6.58
C ALA A 109 2.32 12.99 5.53
N GLY A 110 2.71 12.77 4.28
CA GLY A 110 1.79 12.45 3.18
C GLY A 110 0.99 11.17 3.42
N LEU A 111 1.63 10.11 3.92
CA LEU A 111 0.95 8.86 4.29
C LEU A 111 -0.02 9.05 5.46
N CYS A 112 0.34 9.84 6.48
CA CYS A 112 -0.57 10.18 7.58
C CYS A 112 -1.79 10.96 7.07
N VAL A 113 -1.58 11.95 6.21
CA VAL A 113 -2.67 12.71 5.57
C VAL A 113 -3.56 11.78 4.75
N ALA A 114 -2.97 10.86 3.98
CA ALA A 114 -3.72 9.89 3.18
C ALA A 114 -4.61 8.99 4.05
N CYS A 115 -4.07 8.42 5.12
CA CYS A 115 -4.86 7.62 6.05
C CYS A 115 -6.00 8.43 6.67
N ARG A 116 -5.73 9.65 7.15
CA ARG A 116 -6.74 10.55 7.70
C ARG A 116 -7.82 10.88 6.68
N HIS A 117 -7.43 11.19 5.44
CA HIS A 117 -8.36 11.43 4.35
C HIS A 117 -9.26 10.22 4.11
N GLY A 118 -8.70 9.00 4.11
CA GLY A 118 -9.46 7.77 3.97
C GLY A 118 -10.56 7.59 5.04
N PHE A 119 -10.29 8.03 6.28
CA PHE A 119 -11.30 8.00 7.34
C PHE A 119 -12.43 9.02 7.11
N SER A 120 -12.16 10.13 6.44
CA SER A 120 -13.16 11.16 6.13
C SER A 120 -13.99 10.83 4.89
N LEU A 121 -13.56 9.89 4.05
CA LEU A 121 -14.30 9.48 2.85
C LEU A 121 -15.61 8.78 3.22
N LYS A 122 -16.73 9.28 2.69
CA LYS A 122 -18.04 8.63 2.85
C LYS A 122 -18.06 7.24 2.19
N ASP A 123 -17.44 7.13 1.03
CA ASP A 123 -17.33 5.93 0.18
C ASP A 123 -16.03 5.12 0.41
N GLY A 124 -15.29 5.37 1.49
CA GLY A 124 -13.96 4.78 1.71
C GLY A 124 -13.92 3.26 1.62
N LEU A 125 -14.93 2.54 2.13
CA LEU A 125 -15.00 1.09 1.99
C LEU A 125 -15.24 0.65 0.54
N ALA A 126 -16.10 1.36 -0.20
CA ALA A 126 -16.34 1.07 -1.62
C ALA A 126 -15.09 1.32 -2.47
N VAL A 127 -14.31 2.37 -2.16
CA VAL A 127 -13.00 2.62 -2.80
C VAL A 127 -12.03 1.48 -2.50
N ALA A 128 -11.95 1.02 -1.25
CA ALA A 128 -11.10 -0.10 -0.88
C ALA A 128 -11.49 -1.38 -1.65
N GLU A 129 -12.77 -1.71 -1.72
CA GLU A 129 -13.25 -2.90 -2.46
C GLU A 129 -12.96 -2.79 -3.97
N LYS A 130 -13.20 -1.62 -4.58
CA LYS A 130 -12.96 -1.38 -6.01
C LYS A 130 -11.49 -1.55 -6.39
N THR A 131 -10.58 -1.19 -5.50
CA THR A 131 -9.12 -1.24 -5.74
C THR A 131 -8.45 -2.49 -5.19
N TYR A 132 -9.22 -3.41 -4.59
CA TYR A 132 -8.70 -4.67 -4.08
C TYR A 132 -8.40 -5.67 -5.20
N VAL A 133 -7.24 -6.31 -5.13
CA VAL A 133 -6.80 -7.33 -6.09
C VAL A 133 -6.16 -8.50 -5.36
N ASN A 134 -6.74 -9.68 -5.54
CA ASN A 134 -6.28 -10.94 -4.95
C ASN A 134 -5.48 -11.84 -5.90
N VAL A 135 -5.25 -11.39 -7.14
CA VAL A 135 -4.54 -12.15 -8.18
C VAL A 135 -3.31 -11.39 -8.64
N ASN A 136 -2.35 -12.07 -9.24
CA ASN A 136 -1.21 -11.42 -9.86
C ASN A 136 -1.64 -10.68 -11.13
N ILE A 137 -1.61 -9.32 -11.09
CA ILE A 137 -2.07 -8.46 -12.19
C ILE A 137 -1.20 -8.55 -13.45
N HIS A 138 0.02 -9.06 -13.35
CA HIS A 138 0.95 -9.18 -14.47
C HIS A 138 0.78 -10.46 -15.29
N LYS A 139 -0.05 -11.38 -14.84
CA LYS A 139 -0.38 -12.56 -15.63
C LYS A 139 -1.30 -12.19 -16.78
N LYS A 140 -1.05 -12.77 -17.97
CA LYS A 140 -1.81 -12.50 -19.22
C LYS A 140 -3.33 -12.68 -19.03
N GLU A 141 -3.74 -13.69 -18.27
CA GLU A 141 -5.14 -13.99 -17.95
C GLU A 141 -5.84 -12.84 -17.20
N ASN A 142 -5.09 -12.02 -16.45
CA ASN A 142 -5.62 -10.93 -15.63
C ASN A 142 -5.54 -9.55 -16.32
N SER A 143 -5.22 -9.50 -17.61
CA SER A 143 -5.07 -8.25 -18.38
C SER A 143 -6.31 -7.36 -18.35
N LYS A 144 -7.51 -7.94 -18.22
CA LYS A 144 -8.77 -7.19 -18.07
C LYS A 144 -8.85 -6.43 -16.74
N ILE A 145 -8.28 -6.97 -15.68
CA ILE A 145 -8.21 -6.33 -14.37
C ILE A 145 -7.22 -5.16 -14.44
N LEU A 146 -6.02 -5.42 -14.98
CA LEU A 146 -4.97 -4.42 -15.14
C LEU A 146 -5.47 -3.17 -15.88
N LYS A 147 -6.22 -3.34 -16.98
CA LYS A 147 -6.76 -2.24 -17.78
C LYS A 147 -7.78 -1.35 -17.05
N LYS A 148 -8.36 -1.81 -15.96
CA LYS A 148 -9.35 -1.06 -15.16
C LYS A 148 -8.72 -0.28 -14.01
N LEU A 149 -7.45 -0.50 -13.72
CA LEU A 149 -6.74 0.15 -12.63
C LEU A 149 -6.11 1.46 -13.11
N ASP A 150 -6.22 2.50 -12.29
CA ASP A 150 -5.48 3.74 -12.48
C ASP A 150 -3.98 3.47 -12.37
N THR A 151 -3.16 4.31 -12.99
CA THR A 151 -1.70 4.22 -12.95
C THR A 151 -1.10 5.35 -12.14
N LEU A 152 0.09 5.10 -11.59
CA LEU A 152 0.91 6.16 -11.00
C LEU A 152 1.47 7.07 -12.10
N PRO A 153 1.81 8.33 -11.76
CA PRO A 153 2.50 9.22 -12.69
C PRO A 153 3.86 8.62 -13.09
N ASP A 154 4.30 8.93 -14.29
CA ASP A 154 5.51 8.42 -14.93
C ASP A 154 6.70 9.39 -14.92
N SER A 155 6.53 10.56 -14.28
CA SER A 155 7.56 11.60 -14.23
C SER A 155 7.40 12.49 -13.00
N CYS A 156 8.49 13.18 -12.63
CA CYS A 156 8.46 14.19 -11.55
C CYS A 156 7.43 15.28 -11.84
N ALA A 157 7.33 15.74 -13.08
CA ALA A 157 6.36 16.76 -13.47
C ALA A 157 4.93 16.27 -13.27
N ALA A 158 4.60 15.08 -13.78
CA ALA A 158 3.27 14.50 -13.63
C ALA A 158 2.90 14.26 -12.16
N SER A 159 3.86 13.82 -11.32
CA SER A 159 3.59 13.64 -9.89
C SER A 159 3.37 14.96 -9.16
N ALA A 160 4.12 16.01 -9.51
CA ALA A 160 3.92 17.34 -8.97
C ALA A 160 2.56 17.92 -9.35
N GLU A 161 2.11 17.71 -10.60
CA GLU A 161 0.75 18.10 -11.04
C GLU A 161 -0.33 17.36 -10.22
N CYS A 162 -0.16 16.08 -9.97
CA CYS A 162 -1.07 15.31 -9.11
C CYS A 162 -1.14 15.91 -7.70
N LEU A 163 0.00 16.28 -7.14
CA LEU A 163 0.07 16.92 -5.83
C LEU A 163 -0.65 18.28 -5.82
N GLN A 164 -0.43 19.12 -6.85
CA GLN A 164 -1.10 20.40 -6.97
C GLN A 164 -2.62 20.27 -7.09
N LYS A 165 -3.11 19.30 -7.86
CA LYS A 165 -4.55 19.02 -8.00
C LYS A 165 -5.18 18.63 -6.66
N GLN A 166 -4.43 17.99 -5.78
CA GLN A 166 -4.89 17.50 -4.47
C GLN A 166 -4.47 18.39 -3.31
N ARG A 167 -3.91 19.59 -3.55
CA ARG A 167 -3.37 20.50 -2.51
C ARG A 167 -4.34 20.83 -1.36
N LYS A 168 -5.65 20.74 -1.60
CA LYS A 168 -6.67 21.01 -0.55
C LYS A 168 -6.78 19.89 0.48
N VAL A 169 -6.20 18.74 0.21
CA VAL A 169 -6.21 17.59 1.12
C VAL A 169 -4.98 17.62 2.03
N TYR A 170 -3.86 18.11 1.49
CA TYR A 170 -2.61 18.31 2.23
C TYR A 170 -2.60 19.64 2.95
#